data_2d7302f35e4ed9a9bd66182f6bb63fae
#
_entry.id   2d7302f35e4ed9a9bd66182f6bb63fae
#
_cell.length_a   1.000
_cell.length_b   1.000
_cell.length_c   1.000
_cell.angle_alpha   90.00
_cell.angle_beta   90.00
_cell.angle_gamma   90.00
#
_symmetry.space_group_name_H-M   'P 1'
#
loop_
_entity.id
_entity.type
_entity.pdbx_description
1 polymer ?
#
loop_
_entity_poly.entity_id
_entity_poly.type
_entity_poly.pdbx_seq_one_letter_code
_entity_poly.pdbx_strand_id
1 'polypeptide(L)'
;MKRTVLILGTLCLGLLMSAQSGIIKTRPANDQSGKILTMEETTLSRALSPANLWCSWTDEGHILMNKDGKWQSYNVTDGTYSEYKPEGKTAVAKAGDKIPADADNFTYCNEGHAAFTSGKSLYICDNEGNIKPVAISENSQITYGQFTSRNEFGIMGGIFWAPKGSKLAFYRKDESKVTTFPLLDITTRTGTLKEIKYPMAGMDSENVSLGVYDMASGTTVYIKADDFGYD
;
A
#
# COMPACT_ATOMS: atom_id res chain seq x y z
N MET A 1 -54.14 -26.83 -9.26
CA MET A 1 -52.80 -26.57 -8.79
C MET A 1 -51.78 -26.21 -9.87
N LYS A 2 -51.72 -26.87 -11.04
CA LYS A 2 -50.72 -26.53 -12.09
C LYS A 2 -50.85 -25.14 -12.73
N ARG A 3 -52.06 -24.59 -12.86
CA ARG A 3 -52.28 -23.27 -13.44
C ARG A 3 -51.87 -22.09 -12.52
N THR A 4 -51.96 -22.27 -11.23
CA THR A 4 -51.58 -21.22 -10.24
C THR A 4 -50.05 -21.07 -10.16
N VAL A 5 -49.31 -22.17 -10.27
CA VAL A 5 -47.86 -22.13 -10.28
C VAL A 5 -47.30 -21.45 -11.54
N LEU A 6 -47.96 -21.63 -12.70
CA LEU A 6 -47.52 -21.02 -13.94
C LEU A 6 -47.75 -19.47 -13.90
N ILE A 7 -48.83 -19.02 -13.32
CA ILE A 7 -49.11 -17.58 -13.16
C ILE A 7 -48.12 -16.94 -12.20
N LEU A 8 -47.76 -17.62 -11.09
CA LEU A 8 -46.76 -17.10 -10.15
C LEU A 8 -45.37 -17.01 -10.78
N GLY A 9 -44.99 -18.05 -11.55
CA GLY A 9 -43.69 -18.06 -12.27
C GLY A 9 -43.60 -16.91 -13.29
N THR A 10 -44.67 -16.68 -14.04
CA THR A 10 -44.71 -15.61 -15.04
C THR A 10 -44.70 -14.22 -14.37
N LEU A 11 -45.35 -14.07 -13.20
CA LEU A 11 -45.33 -12.83 -12.44
C LEU A 11 -43.93 -12.55 -11.87
N CYS A 12 -43.24 -13.56 -11.35
CA CYS A 12 -41.87 -13.38 -10.86
C CYS A 12 -40.88 -13.05 -12.00
N LEU A 13 -41.02 -13.67 -13.19
CA LEU A 13 -40.20 -13.30 -14.33
C LEU A 13 -40.47 -11.88 -14.81
N GLY A 14 -41.75 -11.47 -14.83
CA GLY A 14 -42.12 -10.09 -15.17
C GLY A 14 -41.58 -9.06 -14.20
N LEU A 15 -41.53 -9.35 -12.90
CA LEU A 15 -40.96 -8.49 -11.89
C LEU A 15 -39.42 -8.39 -12.02
N LEU A 16 -38.74 -9.49 -12.32
CA LEU A 16 -37.31 -9.46 -12.58
C LEU A 16 -36.93 -8.66 -13.83
N MET A 17 -37.72 -8.79 -14.90
CA MET A 17 -37.53 -7.99 -16.12
C MET A 17 -37.84 -6.48 -15.89
N SER A 18 -38.85 -6.18 -15.08
CA SER A 18 -39.14 -4.79 -14.70
C SER A 18 -38.07 -4.17 -13.82
N ALA A 19 -37.45 -4.95 -12.93
CA ALA A 19 -36.32 -4.49 -12.10
C ALA A 19 -35.08 -4.19 -12.97
N GLN A 20 -34.78 -5.05 -13.95
CA GLN A 20 -33.69 -4.79 -14.88
C GLN A 20 -33.93 -3.57 -15.78
N SER A 21 -35.15 -3.41 -16.29
CA SER A 21 -35.51 -2.22 -17.10
C SER A 21 -35.55 -0.95 -16.25
N GLY A 22 -35.88 -1.04 -14.97
CA GLY A 22 -35.85 0.09 -14.01
C GLY A 22 -34.41 0.55 -13.73
N ILE A 23 -33.47 -0.36 -13.59
CA ILE A 23 -32.03 -0.04 -13.39
C ILE A 23 -31.45 0.65 -14.63
N ILE A 24 -31.87 0.25 -15.83
CA ILE A 24 -31.43 0.89 -17.08
C ILE A 24 -32.06 2.29 -17.26
N LYS A 25 -33.29 2.51 -16.73
CA LYS A 25 -33.98 3.78 -16.81
C LYS A 25 -33.53 4.83 -15.79
N THR A 26 -32.79 4.47 -14.79
CA THR A 26 -32.28 5.41 -13.76
C THR A 26 -30.98 6.11 -14.16
N ARG A 27 -30.48 5.91 -15.36
CA ARG A 27 -29.52 6.83 -15.91
C ARG A 27 -30.24 8.15 -16.18
N PRO A 28 -29.94 9.26 -15.49
CA PRO A 28 -30.57 10.52 -15.80
C PRO A 28 -30.27 10.81 -17.26
N ALA A 29 -31.36 10.94 -18.04
CA ALA A 29 -31.27 11.37 -19.42
C ALA A 29 -30.93 12.87 -19.50
N ASN A 30 -29.92 13.29 -18.72
CA ASN A 30 -29.56 14.70 -18.54
C ASN A 30 -28.21 15.04 -19.12
N ASP A 31 -27.69 14.22 -20.02
CA ASP A 31 -26.64 14.72 -20.87
C ASP A 31 -27.25 15.48 -22.05
N GLN A 32 -27.64 16.71 -21.79
CA GLN A 32 -28.05 17.66 -22.84
C GLN A 32 -26.86 18.15 -23.68
N SER A 33 -25.62 17.68 -23.36
CA SER A 33 -24.44 18.09 -24.10
C SER A 33 -24.35 17.49 -25.50
N GLY A 34 -25.13 16.42 -25.76
CA GLY A 34 -25.07 15.70 -27.03
C GLY A 34 -23.70 15.13 -27.35
N LYS A 35 -22.77 15.09 -26.36
CA LYS A 35 -21.43 14.61 -26.53
C LYS A 35 -21.42 13.09 -26.68
N ILE A 36 -20.95 12.60 -27.82
CA ILE A 36 -20.66 11.18 -28.04
C ILE A 36 -19.26 10.93 -27.52
N LEU A 37 -19.14 9.97 -26.59
CA LEU A 37 -17.84 9.55 -26.07
C LEU A 37 -17.06 8.81 -27.16
N THR A 38 -15.80 9.17 -27.33
CA THR A 38 -14.89 8.45 -28.22
C THR A 38 -14.34 7.21 -27.53
N MET A 39 -13.85 6.25 -28.32
CA MET A 39 -13.14 5.07 -27.78
C MET A 39 -11.94 5.48 -26.95
N GLU A 40 -11.24 6.53 -27.32
CA GLU A 40 -10.08 7.04 -26.59
C GLU A 40 -10.48 7.60 -25.23
N GLU A 41 -11.58 8.34 -25.13
CA GLU A 41 -12.10 8.84 -23.85
C GLU A 41 -12.58 7.74 -22.92
N THR A 42 -13.10 6.64 -23.46
CA THR A 42 -13.64 5.53 -22.67
C THR A 42 -12.56 4.52 -22.23
N THR A 43 -11.49 4.37 -22.98
CA THR A 43 -10.49 3.29 -22.76
C THR A 43 -9.12 3.81 -22.37
N LEU A 44 -8.65 4.91 -22.92
CA LEU A 44 -7.28 5.39 -22.75
C LEU A 44 -7.19 6.63 -21.85
N SER A 45 -8.24 7.45 -21.80
CA SER A 45 -8.21 8.64 -20.97
C SER A 45 -8.87 8.40 -19.60
N ARG A 46 -8.45 9.17 -18.60
CA ARG A 46 -9.09 9.20 -17.28
C ARG A 46 -10.29 10.17 -17.22
N ALA A 47 -10.79 10.63 -18.37
CA ALA A 47 -11.86 11.63 -18.43
C ALA A 47 -13.17 11.18 -17.74
N LEU A 48 -13.43 9.87 -17.73
CA LEU A 48 -14.59 9.26 -17.07
C LEU A 48 -14.29 8.63 -15.72
N SER A 49 -13.03 8.65 -15.28
CA SER A 49 -12.70 8.15 -13.95
C SER A 49 -13.17 9.12 -12.89
N PRO A 50 -13.87 8.67 -11.85
CA PRO A 50 -14.19 9.53 -10.73
C PRO A 50 -12.88 10.06 -10.11
N ALA A 51 -12.92 11.28 -9.64
CA ALA A 51 -11.80 11.81 -8.86
C ALA A 51 -11.61 10.95 -7.62
N ASN A 52 -10.44 10.29 -7.50
CA ASN A 52 -10.11 9.56 -6.28
C ASN A 52 -9.77 10.57 -5.20
N LEU A 53 -10.66 10.71 -4.24
CA LEU A 53 -10.38 11.47 -3.03
C LEU A 53 -9.65 10.55 -2.05
N TRP A 54 -8.34 10.69 -1.93
CA TRP A 54 -7.58 10.06 -0.87
C TRP A 54 -7.88 10.79 0.44
N CYS A 55 -8.47 10.08 1.39
CA CYS A 55 -8.71 10.62 2.72
C CYS A 55 -8.33 9.59 3.80
N SER A 56 -7.87 10.08 4.93
CA SER A 56 -7.59 9.31 6.14
C SER A 56 -7.95 10.13 7.38
N TRP A 57 -8.11 9.48 8.52
CA TRP A 57 -8.26 10.17 9.78
C TRP A 57 -6.90 10.61 10.31
N THR A 58 -6.85 11.79 10.93
CA THR A 58 -5.75 12.22 11.77
C THR A 58 -5.98 11.75 13.22
N ASP A 59 -4.92 11.77 14.04
CA ASP A 59 -5.03 11.43 15.47
C ASP A 59 -5.93 12.40 16.25
N GLU A 60 -6.10 13.62 15.74
CA GLU A 60 -6.98 14.64 16.30
C GLU A 60 -8.46 14.49 15.89
N GLY A 61 -8.78 13.46 15.11
CA GLY A 61 -10.14 13.19 14.64
C GLY A 61 -10.57 14.06 13.48
N HIS A 62 -9.64 14.67 12.75
CA HIS A 62 -9.90 15.40 11.51
C HIS A 62 -9.75 14.47 10.29
N ILE A 63 -10.33 14.85 9.17
CA ILE A 63 -10.14 14.15 7.90
C ILE A 63 -8.99 14.80 7.13
N LEU A 64 -7.93 14.03 6.91
CA LEU A 64 -6.85 14.41 6.02
C LEU A 64 -7.22 14.08 4.58
N MET A 65 -7.11 15.03 3.67
CA MET A 65 -7.40 14.83 2.25
C MET A 65 -6.40 15.58 1.37
N ASN A 66 -6.18 15.04 0.17
CA ASN A 66 -5.43 15.75 -0.87
C ASN A 66 -6.44 16.38 -1.84
N LYS A 67 -6.44 17.70 -1.91
CA LYS A 67 -7.26 18.46 -2.85
C LYS A 67 -6.34 19.32 -3.71
N ASP A 68 -6.41 19.15 -5.01
CA ASP A 68 -5.63 19.92 -5.98
C ASP A 68 -4.10 19.88 -5.72
N GLY A 69 -3.60 18.70 -5.29
CA GLY A 69 -2.20 18.49 -4.97
C GLY A 69 -1.74 19.04 -3.62
N LYS A 70 -2.66 19.62 -2.82
CA LYS A 70 -2.36 20.13 -1.48
C LYS A 70 -3.01 19.28 -0.41
N TRP A 71 -2.24 18.94 0.62
CA TRP A 71 -2.77 18.26 1.79
C TRP A 71 -3.49 19.25 2.70
N GLN A 72 -4.72 18.92 3.05
CA GLN A 72 -5.59 19.71 3.92
C GLN A 72 -6.18 18.81 5.01
N SER A 73 -6.29 19.36 6.20
CA SER A 73 -7.02 18.77 7.32
C SER A 73 -8.41 19.40 7.40
N TYR A 74 -9.45 18.58 7.35
CA TYR A 74 -10.83 19.00 7.51
C TYR A 74 -11.32 18.67 8.91
N ASN A 75 -11.68 19.70 9.68
CA ASN A 75 -12.30 19.52 10.99
C ASN A 75 -13.78 19.19 10.80
N VAL A 76 -14.18 17.98 11.19
CA VAL A 76 -15.57 17.52 11.02
C VAL A 76 -16.57 18.21 11.96
N THR A 77 -16.08 18.86 13.03
CA THR A 77 -16.93 19.51 14.02
C THR A 77 -17.40 20.89 13.59
N ASP A 78 -16.50 21.67 13.01
CA ASP A 78 -16.80 23.06 12.61
C ASP A 78 -16.80 23.29 11.09
N GLY A 79 -16.45 22.28 10.32
CA GLY A 79 -16.43 22.33 8.85
C GLY A 79 -15.29 23.14 8.26
N THR A 80 -14.24 23.43 9.02
CA THR A 80 -13.11 24.25 8.57
C THR A 80 -12.01 23.43 7.93
N TYR A 81 -11.29 24.04 6.99
CA TYR A 81 -10.09 23.46 6.37
C TYR A 81 -8.85 24.21 6.86
N SER A 82 -7.80 23.44 7.16
CA SER A 82 -6.47 23.97 7.45
C SER A 82 -5.41 23.28 6.58
N GLU A 83 -4.32 23.97 6.29
CA GLU A 83 -3.18 23.37 5.60
C GLU A 83 -2.58 22.29 6.49
N TYR A 84 -2.42 21.08 5.94
CA TYR A 84 -1.76 19.98 6.63
C TYR A 84 -0.33 19.80 6.12
N LYS A 85 0.62 19.91 7.03
CA LYS A 85 2.04 19.63 6.79
C LYS A 85 2.40 18.37 7.55
N PRO A 86 2.62 17.23 6.88
CA PRO A 86 3.03 15.99 7.56
C PRO A 86 4.39 16.20 8.23
N GLU A 87 4.42 16.15 9.54
CA GLU A 87 5.62 16.47 10.36
C GLU A 87 6.82 15.57 10.03
N GLY A 88 6.58 14.29 9.74
CA GLY A 88 7.65 13.35 9.41
C GLY A 88 8.42 13.65 8.12
N LYS A 89 7.81 14.34 7.15
CA LYS A 89 8.54 14.77 5.94
C LYS A 89 9.58 15.84 6.21
N THR A 90 9.46 16.55 7.33
CA THR A 90 10.41 17.57 7.73
C THR A 90 11.78 16.97 8.06
N ALA A 91 11.84 15.79 8.68
CA ALA A 91 13.09 15.09 8.97
C ALA A 91 13.89 14.78 7.69
N VAL A 92 13.23 14.21 6.67
CA VAL A 92 13.85 13.90 5.39
C VAL A 92 14.31 15.17 4.67
N ALA A 93 13.53 16.24 4.72
CA ALA A 93 13.93 17.54 4.15
C ALA A 93 15.16 18.12 4.85
N LYS A 94 15.29 17.98 6.18
CA LYS A 94 16.47 18.42 6.93
C LYS A 94 17.70 17.56 6.65
N ALA A 95 17.52 16.26 6.40
CA ALA A 95 18.60 15.37 6.05
C ALA A 95 19.19 15.70 4.66
N GLY A 96 18.35 16.14 3.72
CA GLY A 96 18.77 16.56 2.39
C GLY A 96 19.65 15.53 1.67
N ASP A 97 20.81 15.95 1.21
CA ASP A 97 21.74 15.10 0.44
C ASP A 97 22.36 13.94 1.24
N LYS A 98 22.10 13.85 2.56
CA LYS A 98 22.51 12.68 3.35
C LYS A 98 21.63 11.47 3.09
N ILE A 99 20.42 11.65 2.53
CA ILE A 99 19.55 10.56 2.14
C ILE A 99 20.17 9.85 0.92
N PRO A 100 20.39 8.52 0.99
CA PRO A 100 20.88 7.76 -0.15
C PRO A 100 19.98 7.92 -1.38
N ALA A 101 20.57 7.97 -2.58
CA ALA A 101 19.81 8.14 -3.83
C ALA A 101 18.87 6.96 -4.13
N ASP A 102 19.15 5.78 -3.58
CA ASP A 102 18.34 4.57 -3.69
C ASP A 102 17.39 4.37 -2.49
N ALA A 103 17.20 5.42 -1.65
CA ALA A 103 16.29 5.36 -0.53
C ALA A 103 14.84 5.22 -0.98
N ASP A 104 14.13 4.25 -0.38
CA ASP A 104 12.76 3.88 -0.71
C ASP A 104 11.97 3.49 0.56
N ASN A 105 10.68 3.12 0.41
CA ASN A 105 9.78 2.69 1.49
C ASN A 105 9.71 3.65 2.68
N PHE A 106 9.65 4.94 2.42
CA PHE A 106 9.57 5.94 3.48
C PHE A 106 8.29 5.79 4.30
N THR A 107 8.45 5.71 5.61
CA THR A 107 7.38 5.78 6.60
C THR A 107 7.68 6.87 7.62
N TYR A 108 6.64 7.52 8.12
CA TYR A 108 6.77 8.69 8.98
C TYR A 108 5.99 8.46 10.27
N CYS A 109 6.49 8.98 11.39
CA CYS A 109 5.75 9.02 12.64
C CYS A 109 5.38 10.45 13.05
N ASN A 110 4.44 10.56 13.98
CA ASN A 110 3.92 11.86 14.43
C ASN A 110 4.96 12.68 15.23
N GLU A 111 5.99 12.02 15.77
CA GLU A 111 7.11 12.66 16.48
C GLU A 111 8.18 13.24 15.53
N GLY A 112 7.90 13.26 14.22
CA GLY A 112 8.77 13.85 13.22
C GLY A 112 9.95 12.98 12.77
N HIS A 113 9.97 11.69 13.13
CA HIS A 113 10.97 10.75 12.62
C HIS A 113 10.50 10.13 11.31
N ALA A 114 11.47 9.69 10.50
CA ALA A 114 11.23 8.91 9.31
C ALA A 114 12.02 7.60 9.37
N ALA A 115 11.50 6.53 8.75
CA ALA A 115 12.24 5.32 8.47
C ALA A 115 12.20 5.06 6.97
N PHE A 116 13.26 4.48 6.44
CA PHE A 116 13.38 4.19 5.01
C PHE A 116 14.33 3.03 4.77
N THR A 117 14.22 2.39 3.63
CA THR A 117 15.17 1.38 3.17
C THR A 117 16.15 1.99 2.17
N SER A 118 17.40 1.50 2.16
CA SER A 118 18.37 1.74 1.10
C SER A 118 19.08 0.42 0.82
N GLY A 119 19.06 -0.01 -0.43
CA GLY A 119 19.39 -1.38 -0.79
C GLY A 119 18.51 -2.38 -0.03
N LYS A 120 19.12 -3.23 0.79
CA LYS A 120 18.43 -4.23 1.63
C LYS A 120 18.44 -3.91 3.12
N SER A 121 18.93 -2.75 3.49
CA SER A 121 19.10 -2.28 4.85
C SER A 121 18.03 -1.27 5.26
N LEU A 122 17.77 -1.19 6.57
CA LEU A 122 16.78 -0.27 7.16
C LEU A 122 17.46 0.82 7.96
N TYR A 123 17.02 2.04 7.77
CA TYR A 123 17.53 3.25 8.41
C TYR A 123 16.40 4.06 9.03
N ILE A 124 16.75 4.87 10.01
CA ILE A 124 15.91 5.94 10.54
C ILE A 124 16.56 7.29 10.31
N CYS A 125 15.74 8.31 10.13
CA CYS A 125 16.09 9.70 10.12
C CYS A 125 15.37 10.37 11.31
N ASP A 126 16.12 10.96 12.23
CA ASP A 126 15.53 11.67 13.36
C ASP A 126 14.98 13.05 12.93
N ASN A 127 14.24 13.70 13.81
CA ASN A 127 13.63 15.02 13.55
C ASN A 127 14.66 16.15 13.32
N GLU A 128 15.94 15.90 13.56
CA GLU A 128 17.06 16.80 13.29
C GLU A 128 17.72 16.54 11.94
N GLY A 129 17.36 15.44 11.26
CA GLY A 129 17.92 15.04 9.96
C GLY A 129 19.17 14.17 10.08
N ASN A 130 19.42 13.55 11.26
CA ASN A 130 20.50 12.60 11.41
C ASN A 130 20.02 11.20 11.01
N ILE A 131 20.83 10.51 10.23
CA ILE A 131 20.53 9.16 9.75
C ILE A 131 21.29 8.14 10.58
N LYS A 132 20.56 7.10 11.04
CA LYS A 132 21.13 5.99 11.81
C LYS A 132 20.66 4.66 11.21
N PRO A 133 21.54 3.64 11.16
CA PRO A 133 21.12 2.31 10.76
C PRO A 133 20.29 1.65 11.87
N VAL A 134 19.21 1.00 11.50
CA VAL A 134 18.40 0.13 12.36
C VAL A 134 18.82 -1.32 12.18
N ALA A 135 18.95 -1.75 10.94
CA ALA A 135 19.41 -3.09 10.58
C ALA A 135 20.13 -3.04 9.23
N ILE A 136 21.36 -3.54 9.24
CA ILE A 136 22.21 -3.64 8.03
C ILE A 136 22.12 -5.06 7.49
N SER A 137 21.86 -5.17 6.20
CA SER A 137 21.80 -6.47 5.52
C SER A 137 23.15 -7.19 5.59
N GLU A 138 23.13 -8.42 6.08
CA GLU A 138 24.32 -9.25 6.25
C GLU A 138 24.82 -9.81 4.91
N ASN A 139 23.90 -10.02 3.97
CA ASN A 139 24.19 -10.57 2.65
C ASN A 139 23.07 -10.31 1.66
N SER A 140 23.23 -10.75 0.42
CA SER A 140 22.26 -10.52 -0.66
C SER A 140 20.90 -11.24 -0.49
N GLN A 141 20.76 -12.12 0.51
CA GLN A 141 19.53 -12.90 0.74
C GLN A 141 18.69 -12.34 1.88
N ILE A 142 19.26 -11.45 2.70
CA ILE A 142 18.56 -10.85 3.84
C ILE A 142 18.12 -9.43 3.49
N THR A 143 16.84 -9.13 3.77
CA THR A 143 16.25 -7.82 3.50
C THR A 143 15.48 -7.33 4.72
N TYR A 144 15.58 -6.05 5.02
CA TYR A 144 14.93 -5.41 6.15
C TYR A 144 13.93 -4.34 5.70
N GLY A 145 12.80 -4.24 6.40
CA GLY A 145 11.82 -3.16 6.21
C GLY A 145 11.04 -3.20 4.89
N GLN A 146 11.16 -4.28 4.13
CA GLN A 146 10.36 -4.47 2.93
C GLN A 146 9.14 -5.34 3.21
N PHE A 147 8.09 -5.19 2.40
CA PHE A 147 6.92 -6.06 2.48
C PHE A 147 7.30 -7.52 2.18
N THR A 148 6.47 -8.43 2.67
CA THR A 148 6.61 -9.87 2.50
C THR A 148 5.46 -10.42 1.65
N SER A 149 5.53 -11.71 1.31
CA SER A 149 4.45 -12.44 0.61
C SER A 149 3.94 -11.71 -0.65
N ARG A 150 4.81 -10.97 -1.35
CA ARG A 150 4.50 -10.26 -2.62
C ARG A 150 3.27 -9.36 -2.56
N ASN A 151 3.03 -8.69 -1.44
CA ASN A 151 1.82 -7.89 -1.16
C ASN A 151 0.52 -8.71 -1.09
N GLU A 152 0.60 -10.01 -1.00
CA GLU A 152 -0.56 -10.87 -0.79
C GLU A 152 -1.06 -10.77 0.66
N PHE A 153 -2.24 -11.32 0.92
CA PHE A 153 -2.86 -11.35 2.26
C PHE A 153 -3.05 -9.98 2.92
N GLY A 154 -3.05 -8.90 2.14
CA GLY A 154 -3.17 -7.54 2.67
C GLY A 154 -1.90 -7.00 3.33
N ILE A 155 -0.74 -7.65 3.16
CA ILE A 155 0.55 -7.19 3.68
C ILE A 155 1.13 -6.15 2.70
N MET A 156 0.89 -4.87 2.98
CA MET A 156 1.24 -3.77 2.08
C MET A 156 2.46 -2.95 2.54
N GLY A 157 3.08 -3.32 3.67
CA GLY A 157 4.24 -2.62 4.21
C GLY A 157 5.17 -3.55 4.98
N GLY A 158 6.36 -3.06 5.31
CA GLY A 158 7.37 -3.78 6.07
C GLY A 158 7.96 -2.99 7.23
N ILE A 159 7.47 -1.76 7.45
CA ILE A 159 7.94 -0.83 8.49
C ILE A 159 6.72 -0.24 9.20
N PHE A 160 6.67 -0.31 10.52
CA PHE A 160 5.52 0.07 11.33
C PHE A 160 5.97 0.87 12.56
N TRP A 161 5.58 2.13 12.65
CA TRP A 161 5.84 2.97 13.81
C TRP A 161 4.88 2.70 14.95
N ALA A 162 5.38 2.69 16.17
CA ALA A 162 4.51 2.82 17.34
C ALA A 162 3.84 4.20 17.33
N PRO A 163 2.60 4.36 17.84
CA PRO A 163 1.86 5.62 17.79
C PRO A 163 2.60 6.84 18.33
N LYS A 164 3.47 6.65 19.32
CA LYS A 164 4.32 7.71 19.91
C LYS A 164 5.74 7.72 19.38
N GLY A 165 6.04 7.09 18.24
CA GLY A 165 7.36 7.09 17.63
C GLY A 165 8.49 6.45 18.45
N SER A 166 8.20 5.87 19.62
CA SER A 166 9.20 5.33 20.55
C SER A 166 9.80 4.00 20.09
N LYS A 167 9.11 3.29 19.21
CA LYS A 167 9.53 2.00 18.67
C LYS A 167 9.22 1.89 17.19
N LEU A 168 10.03 1.09 16.51
CA LEU A 168 9.87 0.77 15.09
C LEU A 168 9.83 -0.74 14.93
N ALA A 169 8.70 -1.29 14.52
CA ALA A 169 8.61 -2.70 14.12
C ALA A 169 8.91 -2.83 12.62
N PHE A 170 9.57 -3.92 12.24
CA PHE A 170 9.94 -4.15 10.84
C PHE A 170 10.09 -5.64 10.54
N TYR A 171 9.86 -6.01 9.29
CA TYR A 171 10.15 -7.36 8.83
C TYR A 171 11.64 -7.51 8.48
N ARG A 172 12.22 -8.64 8.93
CA ARG A 172 13.45 -9.22 8.41
C ARG A 172 13.06 -10.41 7.55
N LYS A 173 13.34 -10.34 6.28
CA LYS A 173 13.04 -11.37 5.30
C LYS A 173 14.31 -12.10 4.91
N ASP A 174 14.30 -13.44 4.97
CA ASP A 174 15.39 -14.32 4.61
C ASP A 174 14.97 -15.19 3.43
N GLU A 175 15.57 -14.96 2.28
CA GLU A 175 15.33 -15.68 1.03
C GLU A 175 16.43 -16.71 0.71
N SER A 176 17.28 -17.08 1.70
CA SER A 176 18.42 -17.97 1.47
C SER A 176 18.01 -19.36 0.95
N LYS A 177 16.85 -19.86 1.39
CA LYS A 177 16.30 -21.14 0.96
C LYS A 177 15.40 -21.05 -0.27
N VAL A 178 15.01 -19.85 -0.68
CA VAL A 178 14.09 -19.67 -1.82
C VAL A 178 14.80 -20.02 -3.12
N THR A 179 14.16 -20.86 -3.93
CA THR A 179 14.66 -21.27 -5.23
C THR A 179 14.74 -20.08 -6.20
N THR A 180 15.79 -20.07 -7.00
CA THR A 180 15.92 -19.10 -8.11
C THR A 180 15.12 -19.60 -9.31
N PHE A 181 14.26 -18.75 -9.85
CA PHE A 181 13.43 -19.03 -11.02
C PHE A 181 13.90 -18.18 -12.21
N PRO A 182 14.17 -18.79 -13.38
CA PRO A 182 14.54 -18.06 -14.58
C PRO A 182 13.31 -17.46 -15.24
N LEU A 183 13.21 -16.14 -15.26
CA LEU A 183 12.18 -15.40 -15.97
C LEU A 183 12.72 -14.94 -17.31
N LEU A 184 12.03 -15.23 -18.41
CA LEU A 184 12.40 -14.70 -19.73
C LEU A 184 11.89 -13.27 -19.87
N ASP A 185 12.83 -12.34 -19.96
CA ASP A 185 12.53 -10.95 -20.29
C ASP A 185 12.47 -10.79 -21.82
N ILE A 186 11.27 -10.56 -22.32
CA ILE A 186 10.98 -10.39 -23.74
C ILE A 186 10.97 -8.91 -24.19
N THR A 187 11.30 -7.98 -23.32
CA THR A 187 11.39 -6.55 -23.68
C THR A 187 12.61 -6.25 -24.57
N THR A 188 13.59 -7.13 -24.54
CA THR A 188 14.74 -7.10 -25.46
C THR A 188 14.47 -7.91 -26.72
N ARG A 189 15.10 -7.51 -27.85
CA ARG A 189 14.84 -8.12 -29.17
C ARG A 189 15.10 -9.63 -29.21
N THR A 190 16.12 -10.10 -28.49
CA THR A 190 16.54 -11.52 -28.49
C THR A 190 16.05 -12.28 -27.25
N GLY A 191 15.41 -11.58 -26.28
CA GLY A 191 15.10 -12.09 -24.97
C GLY A 191 16.35 -12.29 -24.11
N THR A 192 16.21 -12.07 -22.79
CA THR A 192 17.25 -12.31 -21.80
C THR A 192 16.68 -13.04 -20.60
N LEU A 193 17.46 -13.90 -19.96
CA LEU A 193 17.02 -14.53 -18.71
C LEU A 193 17.29 -13.58 -17.55
N LYS A 194 16.23 -13.36 -16.75
CA LYS A 194 16.29 -12.65 -15.47
C LYS A 194 16.01 -13.62 -14.36
N GLU A 195 16.97 -13.82 -13.49
CA GLU A 195 16.82 -14.69 -12.31
C GLU A 195 16.10 -13.91 -11.19
N ILE A 196 15.03 -14.52 -10.65
CA ILE A 196 14.28 -13.98 -9.52
C ILE A 196 14.15 -15.06 -8.43
N LYS A 197 14.05 -14.64 -7.17
CA LYS A 197 13.67 -15.54 -6.09
C LYS A 197 12.16 -15.79 -6.18
N TYR A 198 11.77 -17.05 -6.38
CA TYR A 198 10.38 -17.44 -6.50
C TYR A 198 10.15 -18.84 -5.95
N PRO A 199 9.41 -18.99 -4.83
CA PRO A 199 9.04 -20.30 -4.32
C PRO A 199 7.94 -20.88 -5.19
N MET A 200 8.22 -22.00 -5.84
CA MET A 200 7.18 -22.77 -6.54
C MET A 200 6.45 -23.66 -5.54
N ALA A 201 5.28 -24.20 -5.95
CA ALA A 201 4.50 -25.09 -5.13
C ALA A 201 5.35 -26.27 -4.59
N GLY A 202 5.32 -26.48 -3.27
CA GLY A 202 6.11 -27.50 -2.57
C GLY A 202 7.58 -27.16 -2.34
N MET A 203 8.01 -25.93 -2.64
CA MET A 203 9.37 -25.46 -2.35
C MET A 203 9.39 -24.51 -1.16
N ASP A 204 10.57 -24.32 -0.58
CA ASP A 204 10.77 -23.38 0.54
C ASP A 204 10.43 -21.94 0.14
N SER A 205 9.62 -21.29 0.97
CA SER A 205 9.32 -19.87 0.87
C SER A 205 10.32 -19.03 1.67
N GLU A 206 10.19 -17.69 1.59
CA GLU A 206 10.94 -16.77 2.43
C GLU A 206 10.61 -16.98 3.91
N ASN A 207 11.62 -16.89 4.76
CA ASN A 207 11.44 -16.90 6.22
C ASN A 207 11.38 -15.47 6.72
N VAL A 208 10.31 -15.14 7.46
CA VAL A 208 10.05 -13.77 7.94
C VAL A 208 10.12 -13.73 9.46
N SER A 209 10.91 -12.80 9.99
CA SER A 209 10.98 -12.49 11.42
C SER A 209 10.54 -11.05 11.67
N LEU A 210 9.90 -10.79 12.81
CA LEU A 210 9.51 -9.45 13.23
C LEU A 210 10.55 -8.90 14.20
N GLY A 211 11.25 -7.84 13.79
CA GLY A 211 12.14 -7.06 14.64
C GLY A 211 11.43 -5.85 15.22
N VAL A 212 11.76 -5.50 16.46
CA VAL A 212 11.30 -4.27 17.13
C VAL A 212 12.51 -3.50 17.60
N TYR A 213 12.74 -2.34 17.01
CA TYR A 213 13.80 -1.40 17.38
C TYR A 213 13.27 -0.41 18.40
N ASP A 214 14.01 -0.19 19.46
CA ASP A 214 13.71 0.80 20.49
C ASP A 214 14.52 2.07 20.25
N MET A 215 13.83 3.21 20.07
CA MET A 215 14.46 4.49 19.73
C MET A 215 15.35 5.03 20.85
N ALA A 216 15.02 4.74 22.11
CA ALA A 216 15.77 5.25 23.25
C ALA A 216 17.06 4.48 23.51
N SER A 217 17.01 3.14 23.45
CA SER A 217 18.17 2.29 23.67
C SER A 217 19.01 2.03 22.41
N GLY A 218 18.42 2.23 21.22
CA GLY A 218 19.08 1.90 19.96
C GLY A 218 19.25 0.39 19.72
N THR A 219 18.46 -0.45 20.40
CA THR A 219 18.57 -1.91 20.32
C THR A 219 17.36 -2.52 19.61
N THR A 220 17.60 -3.65 18.92
CA THR A 220 16.56 -4.45 18.27
C THR A 220 16.35 -5.75 19.02
N VAL A 221 15.08 -6.09 19.24
CA VAL A 221 14.66 -7.41 19.75
C VAL A 221 13.81 -8.09 18.67
N TYR A 222 14.09 -9.36 18.39
CA TYR A 222 13.27 -10.16 17.48
C TYR A 222 12.21 -10.93 18.27
N ILE A 223 10.99 -10.90 17.76
CA ILE A 223 9.86 -11.66 18.33
C ILE A 223 10.11 -13.14 18.03
N LYS A 224 10.07 -13.98 19.06
CA LYS A 224 10.11 -15.43 18.89
C LYS A 224 8.69 -15.92 18.57
N ALA A 225 8.56 -16.69 17.52
CA ALA A 225 7.32 -17.29 17.06
C ALA A 225 7.51 -18.83 16.95
N ASP A 226 8.07 -19.42 18.02
CA ASP A 226 8.48 -20.84 18.03
C ASP A 226 7.28 -21.81 17.93
N ASP A 227 6.06 -21.32 18.16
CA ASP A 227 4.82 -22.13 18.13
C ASP A 227 4.17 -22.23 16.72
N PHE A 228 4.72 -21.52 15.74
CA PHE A 228 4.26 -21.61 14.36
C PHE A 228 5.26 -22.44 13.56
N GLY A 229 5.00 -23.76 13.47
CA GLY A 229 5.74 -24.63 12.57
C GLY A 229 5.49 -24.20 11.12
N TYR A 230 6.55 -24.17 10.34
CA TYR A 230 6.50 -24.02 8.89
C TYR A 230 6.35 -25.43 8.29
N ASP A 231 5.14 -26.01 8.37
CA ASP A 231 4.79 -27.26 7.70
C ASP A 231 4.11 -26.99 6.35
#